data_cfae8fc078d5c3d0c70ce6d94dab3637
#
_entry.id   cfae8fc078d5c3d0c70ce6d94dab3637
#
_cell.length_a   1.000
_cell.length_b   1.000
_cell.length_c   1.000
_cell.angle_alpha   90.00
_cell.angle_beta   90.00
_cell.angle_gamma   90.00
#
_symmetry.space_group_name_H-M   'P 1'
#
loop_
_entity.id
_entity.type
_entity.pdbx_description
1 polymer ?
#
loop_
_entity_poly.entity_id
_entity_poly.type
_entity_poly.pdbx_seq_one_letter_code
_entity_poly.pdbx_strand_id
1 'polypeptide(L)'
;VDDFLLMAQTAHQRQEVIRAALCAIDAVFRWLTPDDPQHCKEPTSVKKMLKGDAAWATQKRILGWDVDTVQETLGLPPHWLERLYALLDCIGPPHKQVSVRVWHQLMGELRSMSPALLGFRGLFSLFQHSLSQADQHRVR
;
A
#
# COMPACT_ATOMS: atom_id res chain seq x y z
N VAL A 1 2.24 11.99 -7.79
CA VAL A 1 1.26 11.08 -8.40
C VAL A 1 1.43 9.73 -7.74
N ASP A 2 0.33 9.13 -7.31
CA ASP A 2 0.32 7.82 -6.69
C ASP A 2 0.71 6.73 -7.70
N ASP A 3 1.12 5.56 -7.20
CA ASP A 3 1.60 4.48 -8.04
C ASP A 3 0.45 3.92 -8.92
N PHE A 4 0.70 3.77 -10.22
CA PHE A 4 -0.21 3.10 -11.15
C PHE A 4 0.20 1.64 -11.32
N LEU A 5 -0.76 0.75 -11.20
CA LEU A 5 -0.59 -0.66 -11.49
C LEU A 5 -1.20 -0.97 -12.86
N LEU A 6 -0.35 -1.43 -13.79
CA LEU A 6 -0.77 -1.85 -15.12
C LEU A 6 -0.77 -3.37 -15.21
N MET A 7 -1.83 -3.95 -15.77
CA MET A 7 -1.97 -5.39 -15.98
C MET A 7 -2.21 -5.68 -17.46
N ALA A 8 -1.58 -6.72 -17.98
CA ALA A 8 -1.79 -7.20 -19.35
C ALA A 8 -1.79 -8.73 -19.39
N GLN A 9 -2.75 -9.32 -20.07
CA GLN A 9 -2.87 -10.77 -20.19
C GLN A 9 -1.88 -11.36 -21.21
N THR A 10 -1.54 -10.59 -22.24
CA THR A 10 -0.65 -11.04 -23.31
C THR A 10 0.50 -10.07 -23.54
N ALA A 11 1.59 -10.55 -24.12
CA ALA A 11 2.75 -9.72 -24.46
C ALA A 11 2.39 -8.59 -25.44
N HIS A 12 1.49 -8.82 -26.37
CA HIS A 12 1.02 -7.82 -27.34
C HIS A 12 0.30 -6.65 -26.65
N GLN A 13 -0.57 -6.96 -25.70
CA GLN A 13 -1.32 -5.94 -24.95
C GLN A 13 -0.44 -5.02 -24.10
N ARG A 14 0.76 -5.43 -23.73
CA ARG A 14 1.66 -4.64 -22.87
C ARG A 14 1.94 -3.27 -23.45
N GLN A 15 2.24 -3.17 -24.75
CA GLN A 15 2.53 -1.88 -25.38
C GLN A 15 1.29 -0.99 -25.47
N GLU A 16 0.14 -1.56 -25.74
CA GLU A 16 -1.12 -0.83 -25.82
C GLU A 16 -1.52 -0.29 -24.44
N VAL A 17 -1.41 -1.12 -23.38
CA VAL A 17 -1.69 -0.72 -21.99
C VAL A 17 -0.75 0.40 -21.54
N ILE A 18 0.57 0.29 -21.85
CA ILE A 18 1.52 1.36 -21.51
C ILE A 18 1.15 2.67 -22.24
N ARG A 19 0.90 2.60 -23.54
CA ARG A 19 0.55 3.80 -24.33
C ARG A 19 -0.71 4.45 -23.82
N ALA A 20 -1.76 3.66 -23.58
CA ALA A 20 -3.03 4.15 -23.04
C ALA A 20 -2.84 4.82 -21.67
N ALA A 21 -2.09 4.17 -20.77
CA ALA A 21 -1.81 4.73 -19.44
C ALA A 21 -1.01 6.03 -19.51
N LEU A 22 0.07 6.06 -20.30
CA LEU A 22 0.89 7.26 -20.44
C LEU A 22 0.11 8.42 -21.09
N CYS A 23 -0.69 8.13 -22.13
CA CYS A 23 -1.57 9.15 -22.74
C CYS A 23 -2.62 9.67 -21.73
N ALA A 24 -3.21 8.80 -20.92
CA ALA A 24 -4.19 9.21 -19.93
C ALA A 24 -3.53 10.05 -18.81
N ILE A 25 -2.37 9.65 -18.32
CA ILE A 25 -1.59 10.40 -17.33
C ILE A 25 -1.24 11.80 -17.90
N ASP A 26 -0.76 11.85 -19.13
CA ASP A 26 -0.37 13.10 -19.78
C ASP A 26 -1.59 14.00 -19.97
N ALA A 27 -2.71 13.47 -20.43
CA ALA A 27 -3.95 14.23 -20.62
C ALA A 27 -4.53 14.79 -19.32
N VAL A 28 -4.37 14.09 -18.20
CA VAL A 28 -4.93 14.50 -16.90
C VAL A 28 -3.99 15.41 -16.12
N PHE A 29 -2.68 15.15 -16.15
CA PHE A 29 -1.71 15.78 -15.26
C PHE A 29 -0.81 16.81 -15.96
N ARG A 30 -0.80 16.87 -17.28
CA ARG A 30 -0.06 17.90 -18.00
C ARG A 30 -0.95 19.12 -18.25
N TRP A 31 -0.57 20.23 -17.70
CA TRP A 31 -1.28 21.49 -17.88
C TRP A 31 -1.13 22.03 -19.31
N LEU A 32 -2.20 22.61 -19.82
CA LEU A 32 -2.25 23.08 -21.20
C LEU A 32 -1.64 24.47 -21.39
N THR A 33 -1.44 25.22 -20.31
CA THR A 33 -0.94 26.60 -20.36
C THR A 33 0.57 26.65 -20.10
N PRO A 34 1.36 27.30 -20.97
CA PRO A 34 2.81 27.44 -20.78
C PRO A 34 3.20 28.22 -19.53
N ASP A 35 2.31 29.06 -19.02
CA ASP A 35 2.55 29.91 -17.86
C ASP A 35 2.41 29.19 -16.52
N ASP A 36 1.92 27.94 -16.54
CA ASP A 36 1.82 27.14 -15.32
C ASP A 36 3.20 26.65 -14.88
N PRO A 37 3.63 26.89 -13.63
CA PRO A 37 4.92 26.43 -13.12
C PRO A 37 5.07 24.89 -13.10
N GLN A 38 3.97 24.15 -13.23
CA GLN A 38 3.98 22.69 -13.33
C GLN A 38 4.14 22.19 -14.79
N HIS A 39 3.98 23.05 -15.79
CA HIS A 39 4.02 22.70 -17.21
C HIS A 39 5.29 21.91 -17.62
N CYS A 40 6.43 22.27 -17.06
CA CYS A 40 7.71 21.63 -17.37
C CYS A 40 7.99 20.38 -16.53
N LYS A 41 7.11 20.00 -15.60
CA LYS A 41 7.31 18.82 -14.78
C LYS A 41 6.72 17.58 -15.44
N GLU A 42 7.54 16.54 -15.55
CA GLU A 42 7.05 15.24 -16.02
C GLU A 42 6.07 14.64 -15.01
N PRO A 43 4.86 14.24 -15.46
CA PRO A 43 3.86 13.62 -14.57
C PRO A 43 4.27 12.24 -14.08
N THR A 44 5.22 11.59 -14.77
CA THR A 44 5.74 10.26 -14.41
C THR A 44 7.19 10.34 -13.94
N SER A 45 7.57 9.47 -13.00
CA SER A 45 8.94 9.40 -12.51
C SER A 45 9.82 8.56 -13.42
N VAL A 46 10.48 9.19 -14.41
CA VAL A 46 11.43 8.53 -15.30
C VAL A 46 12.52 7.77 -14.51
N LYS A 47 12.98 8.32 -13.39
CA LYS A 47 13.98 7.68 -12.53
C LYS A 47 13.52 6.32 -11.99
N LYS A 48 12.27 6.20 -11.58
CA LYS A 48 11.68 4.93 -11.12
C LYS A 48 11.52 3.95 -12.28
N MET A 49 11.06 4.43 -13.43
CA MET A 49 10.92 3.60 -14.63
C MET A 49 12.25 2.99 -15.07
N LEU A 50 13.34 3.77 -15.05
CA LEU A 50 14.68 3.30 -15.40
C LEU A 50 15.27 2.32 -14.36
N LYS A 51 14.80 2.34 -13.12
CA LYS A 51 15.20 1.38 -12.08
C LYS A 51 14.50 0.02 -12.17
N GLY A 52 13.63 -0.17 -13.13
CA GLY A 52 12.92 -1.43 -13.36
C GLY A 52 11.54 -1.51 -12.69
N ASP A 53 11.06 -0.44 -12.05
CA ASP A 53 9.71 -0.41 -11.48
C ASP A 53 8.63 -0.60 -12.54
N ALA A 54 8.92 -0.18 -13.80
CA ALA A 54 8.06 -0.39 -14.95
C ALA A 54 8.24 -1.75 -15.66
N ALA A 55 9.14 -2.62 -15.18
CA ALA A 55 9.35 -3.91 -15.80
C ALA A 55 8.13 -4.82 -15.62
N TRP A 56 7.73 -5.49 -16.71
CA TRP A 56 6.69 -6.51 -16.67
C TRP A 56 7.23 -7.78 -15.99
N ALA A 57 6.50 -8.27 -15.01
CA ALA A 57 6.82 -9.50 -14.30
C ALA A 57 5.53 -10.24 -13.92
N THR A 58 5.59 -11.56 -13.85
CA THR A 58 4.50 -12.39 -13.34
C THR A 58 4.45 -12.40 -11.82
N GLN A 59 5.60 -12.16 -11.19
CA GLN A 59 5.73 -12.02 -9.75
C GLN A 59 6.30 -10.64 -9.45
N LYS A 60 5.62 -9.87 -8.65
CA LYS A 60 6.04 -8.50 -8.31
C LYS A 60 5.53 -8.06 -6.95
N ARG A 61 6.36 -7.30 -6.24
CA ARG A 61 5.92 -6.63 -5.03
C ARG A 61 5.24 -5.31 -5.38
N ILE A 62 3.98 -5.17 -4.99
CA ILE A 62 3.12 -4.03 -5.32
C ILE A 62 2.44 -3.55 -4.04
N LEU A 63 2.64 -2.28 -3.68
CA LEU A 63 2.06 -1.67 -2.46
C LEU A 63 2.30 -2.49 -1.19
N GLY A 64 3.45 -3.16 -1.11
CA GLY A 64 3.80 -3.99 0.03
C GLY A 64 3.27 -5.43 -0.02
N TRP A 65 2.60 -5.84 -1.09
CA TRP A 65 2.10 -7.19 -1.31
C TRP A 65 2.93 -7.94 -2.35
N ASP A 66 3.18 -9.22 -2.12
CA ASP A 66 3.76 -10.11 -3.11
C ASP A 66 2.64 -10.69 -3.98
N VAL A 67 2.59 -10.27 -5.24
CA VAL A 67 1.59 -10.67 -6.22
C VAL A 67 2.21 -11.67 -7.17
N ASP A 68 1.61 -12.85 -7.30
CA ASP A 68 1.96 -13.87 -8.30
C ASP A 68 0.76 -14.09 -9.21
N THR A 69 0.88 -13.65 -10.47
CA THR A 69 -0.18 -13.76 -11.46
C THR A 69 -0.27 -15.12 -12.12
N VAL A 70 0.75 -15.99 -11.99
CA VAL A 70 0.73 -17.36 -12.48
C VAL A 70 0.00 -18.28 -11.53
N GLN A 71 0.29 -18.12 -10.21
CA GLN A 71 -0.37 -18.89 -9.17
C GLN A 71 -1.66 -18.24 -8.68
N GLU A 72 -1.99 -17.05 -9.19
CA GLU A 72 -3.16 -16.24 -8.78
C GLU A 72 -3.19 -16.00 -7.26
N THR A 73 -2.02 -15.77 -6.67
CA THR A 73 -1.87 -15.59 -5.24
C THR A 73 -1.45 -14.17 -4.88
N LEU A 74 -1.97 -13.73 -3.72
CA LEU A 74 -1.60 -12.49 -3.08
C LEU A 74 -1.05 -12.82 -1.69
N GLY A 75 0.24 -12.57 -1.50
CA GLY A 75 0.95 -12.90 -0.26
C GLY A 75 1.43 -11.67 0.50
N LEU A 76 1.58 -11.83 1.80
CA LEU A 76 2.29 -10.85 2.63
C LEU A 76 3.78 -11.19 2.66
N PRO A 77 4.65 -10.19 2.46
CA PRO A 77 6.09 -10.40 2.64
C PRO A 77 6.42 -10.88 4.06
N PRO A 78 7.38 -11.81 4.23
CA PRO A 78 7.70 -12.38 5.54
C PRO A 78 8.01 -11.35 6.61
N HIS A 79 8.71 -10.28 6.27
CA HIS A 79 9.07 -9.21 7.22
C HIS A 79 7.86 -8.47 7.81
N TRP A 80 6.70 -8.50 7.16
CA TRP A 80 5.47 -7.93 7.72
C TRP A 80 4.91 -8.80 8.82
N LEU A 81 4.96 -10.12 8.63
CA LEU A 81 4.55 -11.08 9.66
C LEU A 81 5.48 -11.02 10.87
N GLU A 82 6.80 -10.93 10.65
CA GLU A 82 7.79 -10.75 11.71
C GLU A 82 7.51 -9.50 12.55
N ARG A 83 7.23 -8.37 11.89
CA ARG A 83 6.86 -7.13 12.57
C ARG A 83 5.57 -7.27 13.37
N LEU A 84 4.56 -7.93 12.81
CA LEU A 84 3.30 -8.17 13.49
C LEU A 84 3.52 -9.04 14.73
N TYR A 85 4.27 -10.13 14.63
CA TYR A 85 4.58 -10.98 15.77
C TYR A 85 5.34 -10.21 16.84
N ALA A 86 6.34 -9.42 16.48
CA ALA A 86 7.08 -8.58 17.43
C ALA A 86 6.15 -7.59 18.18
N LEU A 87 5.15 -7.02 17.51
CA LEU A 87 4.16 -6.15 18.13
C LEU A 87 3.21 -6.93 19.05
N LEU A 88 2.79 -8.13 18.64
CA LEU A 88 1.93 -9.00 19.46
C LEU A 88 2.64 -9.47 20.72
N ASP A 89 3.93 -9.77 20.65
CA ASP A 89 4.75 -10.11 21.82
C ASP A 89 4.83 -8.98 22.83
N CYS A 90 4.83 -7.72 22.36
CA CYS A 90 4.77 -6.55 23.24
C CYS A 90 3.40 -6.39 23.96
N ILE A 91 2.35 -7.04 23.47
CA ILE A 91 0.98 -6.92 23.97
C ILE A 91 0.57 -8.17 24.77
N GLY A 92 1.19 -9.31 24.48
CA GLY A 92 0.88 -10.60 25.09
C GLY A 92 1.20 -10.67 26.59
N PRO A 93 0.74 -11.74 27.25
CA PRO A 93 1.13 -12.01 28.64
C PRO A 93 2.65 -12.05 28.78
N PRO A 94 3.25 -11.49 29.84
CA PRO A 94 2.64 -11.08 31.10
C PRO A 94 2.24 -9.60 31.19
N HIS A 95 2.21 -8.86 30.10
CA HIS A 95 1.98 -7.41 30.12
C HIS A 95 0.52 -7.08 30.46
N LYS A 96 0.30 -6.39 31.57
CA LYS A 96 -1.03 -5.91 31.98
C LYS A 96 -1.40 -4.56 31.38
N GLN A 97 -0.42 -3.82 30.89
CA GLN A 97 -0.59 -2.50 30.30
C GLN A 97 0.26 -2.39 29.04
N VAL A 98 -0.31 -1.83 28.00
CA VAL A 98 0.33 -1.62 26.72
C VAL A 98 0.33 -0.11 26.43
N SER A 99 1.43 0.40 25.90
CA SER A 99 1.48 1.81 25.53
C SER A 99 0.56 2.08 24.33
N VAL A 100 -0.12 3.24 24.38
CA VAL A 100 -0.98 3.70 23.29
C VAL A 100 -0.23 3.74 21.94
N ARG A 101 1.06 4.08 21.96
CA ARG A 101 1.91 4.08 20.77
C ARG A 101 2.03 2.69 20.11
N VAL A 102 2.26 1.64 20.92
CA VAL A 102 2.35 0.25 20.41
C VAL A 102 1.00 -0.17 19.85
N TRP A 103 -0.09 0.24 20.49
CA TRP A 103 -1.44 -0.04 20.01
C TRP A 103 -1.74 0.64 18.66
N HIS A 104 -1.33 1.89 18.48
CA HIS A 104 -1.43 2.58 17.18
C HIS A 104 -0.61 1.90 16.08
N GLN A 105 0.60 1.45 16.41
CA GLN A 105 1.44 0.71 15.47
C GLN A 105 0.78 -0.61 15.05
N LEU A 106 0.28 -1.39 16.02
CA LEU A 106 -0.44 -2.63 15.73
C LEU A 106 -1.65 -2.37 14.82
N MET A 107 -2.46 -1.36 15.12
CA MET A 107 -3.62 -1.02 14.30
C MET A 107 -3.23 -0.60 12.87
N GLY A 108 -2.10 0.09 12.70
CA GLY A 108 -1.56 0.43 11.40
C GLY A 108 -1.17 -0.80 10.58
N GLU A 109 -0.43 -1.73 11.20
CA GLU A 109 -0.03 -2.99 10.55
C GLU A 109 -1.25 -3.85 10.17
N LEU A 110 -2.18 -4.03 11.10
CA LEU A 110 -3.40 -4.81 10.84
C LEU A 110 -4.28 -4.21 9.73
N ARG A 111 -4.37 -2.89 9.65
CA ARG A 111 -5.10 -2.22 8.57
C ARG A 111 -4.46 -2.45 7.21
N SER A 112 -3.13 -2.38 7.13
CA SER A 112 -2.41 -2.63 5.89
C SER A 112 -2.54 -4.09 5.43
N MET A 113 -2.73 -5.03 6.36
CA MET A 113 -2.93 -6.46 6.09
C MET A 113 -4.41 -6.82 5.83
N SER A 114 -5.35 -5.92 6.15
CA SER A 114 -6.79 -6.19 6.09
C SER A 114 -7.33 -6.66 4.73
N PRO A 115 -6.76 -6.27 3.57
CA PRO A 115 -7.23 -6.80 2.28
C PRO A 115 -7.14 -8.31 2.15
N ALA A 116 -6.14 -8.97 2.79
CA ALA A 116 -6.01 -10.42 2.80
C ALA A 116 -6.85 -11.11 3.90
N LEU A 117 -7.35 -10.35 4.86
CA LEU A 117 -8.10 -10.88 6.00
C LEU A 117 -9.61 -10.70 5.76
N LEU A 118 -10.16 -11.51 4.87
CA LEU A 118 -11.59 -11.47 4.56
C LEU A 118 -12.40 -11.77 5.83
N GLY A 119 -13.41 -10.93 6.12
CA GLY A 119 -14.28 -11.07 7.29
C GLY A 119 -13.78 -10.40 8.58
N PHE A 120 -12.52 -10.04 8.69
CA PHE A 120 -11.96 -9.44 9.92
C PHE A 120 -12.18 -7.93 10.05
N ARG A 121 -12.71 -7.26 9.04
CA ARG A 121 -12.94 -5.80 9.07
C ARG A 121 -13.78 -5.33 10.26
N GLY A 122 -14.76 -6.15 10.68
CA GLY A 122 -15.60 -5.85 11.85
C GLY A 122 -14.82 -5.81 13.18
N LEU A 123 -13.77 -6.61 13.32
CA LEU A 123 -12.94 -6.62 14.53
C LEU A 123 -12.12 -5.32 14.67
N PHE A 124 -11.73 -4.70 13.58
CA PHE A 124 -11.01 -3.43 13.63
C PHE A 124 -11.80 -2.31 14.28
N SER A 125 -13.12 -2.32 14.16
CA SER A 125 -13.98 -1.31 14.81
C SER A 125 -13.92 -1.41 16.33
N LEU A 126 -13.85 -2.62 16.88
CA LEU A 126 -13.71 -2.85 18.32
C LEU A 126 -12.37 -2.34 18.84
N PHE A 127 -11.28 -2.69 18.17
CA PHE A 127 -9.95 -2.20 18.51
C PHE A 127 -9.84 -0.69 18.38
N GLN A 128 -10.41 -0.11 17.33
CA GLN A 128 -10.44 1.34 17.12
C GLN A 128 -11.22 2.06 18.23
N HIS A 129 -12.34 1.49 18.65
CA HIS A 129 -13.13 2.06 19.76
C HIS A 129 -12.34 2.06 21.07
N SER A 130 -11.68 0.95 21.40
CA SER A 130 -10.82 0.84 22.59
C SER A 130 -9.68 1.85 22.57
N LEU A 131 -9.06 2.05 21.39
CA LEU A 131 -8.00 3.04 21.21
C LEU A 131 -8.50 4.46 21.40
N SER A 132 -9.66 4.80 20.83
CA SER A 132 -10.29 6.12 20.98
C SER A 132 -10.61 6.45 22.44
N GLN A 133 -11.07 5.46 23.21
CA GLN A 133 -11.31 5.64 24.64
C GLN A 133 -10.00 5.88 25.41
N ALA A 134 -8.95 5.12 25.12
CA ALA A 134 -7.64 5.28 25.74
C ALA A 134 -7.03 6.67 25.47
N ASP A 135 -7.17 7.18 24.25
CA ASP A 135 -6.70 8.53 23.87
C ASP A 135 -7.48 9.62 24.61
N GLN A 136 -8.80 9.48 24.76
CA GLN A 136 -9.63 10.43 25.51
C GLN A 136 -9.27 10.50 27.00
N HIS A 137 -8.92 9.36 27.61
CA HIS A 137 -8.49 9.33 29.02
C HIS A 137 -7.11 9.92 29.24
N ARG A 138 -6.27 9.99 28.20
CA ARG A 138 -4.92 10.58 28.28
C ARG A 138 -4.91 12.10 28.21
N VAL A 139 -5.96 12.71 27.66
CA VAL A 139 -6.08 14.16 27.47
C VAL A 139 -6.71 14.85 28.70
N ARG A 140 -7.20 14.10 29.69
CA ARG A 140 -7.65 14.59 30.98
C ARG A 140 -6.54 14.46 32.02
#